data_380dc427c21fa205456db4dc32692c74
#
_entry.id   380dc427c21fa205456db4dc32692c74
#
_cell.length_a   1.000
_cell.length_b   1.000
_cell.length_c   1.000
_cell.angle_alpha   90.00
_cell.angle_beta   90.00
_cell.angle_gamma   90.00
#
_symmetry.space_group_name_H-M   'P 1'
#
loop_
_entity.id
_entity.type
_entity.pdbx_description
1 polymer ?
#
loop_
_entity_poly.entity_id
_entity_poly.type
_entity_poly.pdbx_seq_one_letter_code
_entity_poly.pdbx_strand_id
1 'polypeptide(L)'
;MKSFICQIFYKQRAAFEQSCASRGKEYPLPEDVFLQSDIFYDEKHVPAHRLDVYRPRGRNGEILPVIVNVHGGGLLMGNKEFNRPFCASLCEAGYLVFSMEYRLIPDCLFYDQLADLHLALDFIRDHLTEYGGDISHIYACGDSGGACLLTYGIAMQRSTALAQAAGVTPSDLPVRALGLVSGMFYTNRLDQIGLFLPRYLYGRHYKKSAFAPYVSPEHPDIVTSLPPSLL
;
A
#
# COMPACT_ATOMS: atom_id res chain seq x y z
N MET A 1 -14.39 -22.10 13.98
CA MET A 1 -15.13 -20.86 14.35
C MET A 1 -14.14 -19.69 14.33
N LYS A 2 -14.37 -18.67 13.46
CA LYS A 2 -13.55 -17.44 13.48
C LYS A 2 -13.75 -16.74 14.83
N SER A 3 -12.68 -16.19 15.41
CA SER A 3 -12.75 -15.53 16.73
C SER A 3 -13.75 -14.34 16.68
N PHE A 4 -14.33 -13.98 17.82
CA PHE A 4 -15.25 -12.83 17.92
C PHE A 4 -14.61 -11.54 17.38
N ILE A 5 -13.32 -11.35 17.63
CA ILE A 5 -12.55 -10.19 17.13
C ILE A 5 -12.47 -10.20 15.59
N CYS A 6 -12.25 -11.35 14.96
CA CYS A 6 -12.26 -11.45 13.49
C CYS A 6 -13.63 -11.06 12.92
N GLN A 7 -14.73 -11.40 13.59
CA GLN A 7 -16.08 -10.99 13.16
C GLN A 7 -16.26 -9.46 13.23
N ILE A 8 -15.67 -8.81 14.24
CA ILE A 8 -15.68 -7.35 14.33
C ILE A 8 -14.92 -6.75 13.13
N PHE A 9 -13.73 -7.27 12.80
CA PHE A 9 -12.96 -6.80 11.64
C PHE A 9 -13.73 -6.92 10.34
N TYR A 10 -14.38 -8.05 10.08
CA TYR A 10 -15.21 -8.22 8.88
C TYR A 10 -16.41 -7.26 8.84
N LYS A 11 -17.05 -7.03 9.99
CA LYS A 11 -18.15 -6.07 10.08
C LYS A 11 -17.70 -4.63 9.79
N GLN A 12 -16.55 -4.24 10.34
CA GLN A 12 -15.96 -2.92 10.07
C GLN A 12 -15.58 -2.76 8.60
N ARG A 13 -14.97 -3.80 7.99
CA ARG A 13 -14.63 -3.83 6.56
C ARG A 13 -15.88 -3.61 5.70
N ALA A 14 -16.94 -4.38 5.92
CA ALA A 14 -18.18 -4.25 5.16
C ALA A 14 -18.83 -2.86 5.30
N ALA A 15 -18.81 -2.27 6.50
CA ALA A 15 -19.32 -0.91 6.71
C ALA A 15 -18.47 0.15 5.98
N PHE A 16 -17.13 -0.03 5.96
CA PHE A 16 -16.21 0.83 5.26
C PHE A 16 -16.41 0.76 3.74
N GLU A 17 -16.56 -0.43 3.17
CA GLU A 17 -16.84 -0.65 1.74
C GLU A 17 -18.13 0.04 1.29
N GLN A 18 -19.19 -0.02 2.10
CA GLN A 18 -20.44 0.72 1.83
C GLN A 18 -20.22 2.24 1.79
N SER A 19 -19.41 2.76 2.72
CA SER A 19 -19.05 4.19 2.75
C SER A 19 -18.25 4.59 1.51
N CYS A 20 -17.29 3.77 1.08
CA CYS A 20 -16.49 4.01 -0.13
C CYS A 20 -17.36 4.04 -1.39
N ALA A 21 -18.30 3.10 -1.53
CA ALA A 21 -19.22 3.06 -2.67
C ALA A 21 -20.12 4.32 -2.75
N SER A 22 -20.50 4.89 -1.61
CA SER A 22 -21.26 6.16 -1.53
C SER A 22 -20.41 7.34 -1.99
N ARG A 23 -19.15 7.42 -1.53
CA ARG A 23 -18.20 8.48 -1.93
C ARG A 23 -17.87 8.44 -3.42
N GLY A 24 -17.75 7.26 -4.02
CA GLY A 24 -17.50 7.13 -5.46
C GLY A 24 -18.59 7.74 -6.35
N LYS A 25 -19.83 7.84 -5.84
CA LYS A 25 -20.93 8.54 -6.52
C LYS A 25 -20.85 10.07 -6.34
N GLU A 26 -20.36 10.51 -5.21
CA GLU A 26 -20.21 11.94 -4.88
C GLU A 26 -19.05 12.58 -5.64
N TYR A 27 -17.98 11.83 -5.90
CA TYR A 27 -16.78 12.30 -6.59
C TYR A 27 -16.57 11.50 -7.88
N PRO A 28 -17.24 11.87 -8.99
CA PRO A 28 -17.05 11.22 -10.28
C PRO A 28 -15.62 11.44 -10.79
N LEU A 29 -15.15 10.53 -11.63
CA LEU A 29 -13.84 10.67 -12.26
C LEU A 29 -13.84 11.87 -13.21
N PRO A 30 -12.83 12.78 -13.16
CA PRO A 30 -12.68 13.89 -14.10
C PRO A 30 -12.61 13.41 -15.56
N GLU A 31 -13.13 14.23 -16.49
CA GLU A 31 -13.21 13.85 -17.92
C GLU A 31 -11.83 13.72 -18.59
N ASP A 32 -10.84 14.44 -18.10
CA ASP A 32 -9.45 14.43 -18.58
C ASP A 32 -8.59 13.33 -17.99
N VAL A 33 -9.13 12.51 -17.08
CA VAL A 33 -8.48 11.34 -16.52
C VAL A 33 -8.94 10.08 -17.24
N PHE A 34 -7.98 9.32 -17.77
CA PHE A 34 -8.20 7.94 -18.23
C PHE A 34 -7.94 6.98 -17.08
N LEU A 35 -8.86 6.08 -16.83
CA LEU A 35 -8.76 5.04 -15.81
C LEU A 35 -8.85 3.66 -16.46
N GLN A 36 -7.83 2.83 -16.22
CA GLN A 36 -7.87 1.40 -16.48
C GLN A 36 -7.92 0.68 -15.12
N SER A 37 -9.03 0.00 -14.87
CA SER A 37 -9.31 -0.62 -13.55
C SER A 37 -9.05 -2.11 -13.54
N ASP A 38 -8.84 -2.66 -12.33
CA ASP A 38 -8.84 -4.09 -12.04
C ASP A 38 -7.78 -4.91 -12.79
N ILE A 39 -6.61 -4.32 -13.01
CA ILE A 39 -5.47 -5.00 -13.61
C ILE A 39 -4.85 -5.92 -12.56
N PHE A 40 -4.82 -7.23 -12.81
CA PHE A 40 -4.12 -8.16 -11.96
C PHE A 40 -2.60 -7.98 -12.05
N TYR A 41 -1.95 -7.86 -10.90
CA TYR A 41 -0.49 -7.76 -10.83
C TYR A 41 0.19 -9.10 -10.46
N ASP A 42 -0.59 -10.20 -10.42
CA ASP A 42 -0.06 -11.55 -10.27
C ASP A 42 -0.71 -12.53 -11.24
N GLU A 43 0.02 -13.57 -11.62
CA GLU A 43 -0.46 -14.62 -12.54
C GLU A 43 -1.53 -15.53 -11.92
N LYS A 44 -1.64 -15.55 -10.59
CA LYS A 44 -2.61 -16.39 -9.86
C LYS A 44 -3.98 -15.75 -9.78
N HIS A 45 -4.09 -14.50 -10.19
CA HIS A 45 -5.33 -13.71 -10.15
C HIS A 45 -6.00 -13.73 -8.76
N VAL A 46 -5.19 -13.57 -7.70
CA VAL A 46 -5.72 -13.41 -6.35
C VAL A 46 -6.63 -12.18 -6.32
N PRO A 47 -7.86 -12.25 -5.81
CA PRO A 47 -8.82 -11.13 -5.90
C PRO A 47 -8.32 -9.81 -5.35
N ALA A 48 -7.45 -9.83 -4.35
CA ALA A 48 -6.85 -8.63 -3.77
C ALA A 48 -5.55 -8.18 -4.49
N HIS A 49 -5.09 -8.91 -5.51
CA HIS A 49 -3.89 -8.58 -6.27
C HIS A 49 -4.26 -7.81 -7.54
N ARG A 50 -4.91 -6.66 -7.37
CA ARG A 50 -5.34 -5.78 -8.45
C ARG A 50 -4.84 -4.36 -8.23
N LEU A 51 -4.68 -3.63 -9.32
CA LEU A 51 -4.40 -2.21 -9.29
C LEU A 51 -5.22 -1.47 -10.35
N ASP A 52 -5.36 -0.17 -10.15
CA ASP A 52 -5.94 0.77 -11.09
C ASP A 52 -4.82 1.67 -11.62
N VAL A 53 -4.87 2.00 -12.90
CA VAL A 53 -3.94 2.93 -13.55
C VAL A 53 -4.69 4.17 -14.01
N TYR A 54 -4.22 5.35 -13.58
CA TYR A 54 -4.76 6.66 -13.96
C TYR A 54 -3.73 7.36 -14.83
N ARG A 55 -4.16 7.84 -16.00
CA ARG A 55 -3.33 8.58 -16.94
C ARG A 55 -4.04 9.84 -17.46
N PRO A 56 -3.35 10.99 -17.58
CA PRO A 56 -3.94 12.18 -18.21
C PRO A 56 -4.28 11.93 -19.67
N ARG A 57 -5.54 12.18 -20.09
CA ARG A 57 -6.00 11.90 -21.46
C ARG A 57 -5.28 12.71 -22.55
N GLY A 58 -4.94 13.94 -22.27
CA GLY A 58 -4.29 14.82 -23.24
C GLY A 58 -2.80 14.57 -23.48
N ARG A 59 -2.20 13.61 -22.76
CA ARG A 59 -0.74 13.38 -22.73
C ARG A 59 -0.33 12.02 -23.30
N ASN A 60 -1.01 11.59 -24.37
CA ASN A 60 -0.71 10.32 -25.03
C ASN A 60 0.69 10.35 -25.66
N GLY A 61 1.48 9.29 -25.41
CA GLY A 61 2.85 9.17 -25.92
C GLY A 61 3.91 9.92 -25.10
N GLU A 62 3.53 10.71 -24.10
CA GLU A 62 4.49 11.31 -23.18
C GLU A 62 4.96 10.32 -22.12
N ILE A 63 6.22 10.47 -21.68
CA ILE A 63 6.76 9.74 -20.53
C ILE A 63 6.50 10.59 -19.27
N LEU A 64 5.79 10.03 -18.30
CA LEU A 64 5.28 10.75 -17.14
C LEU A 64 5.94 10.29 -15.84
N PRO A 65 6.18 11.22 -14.88
CA PRO A 65 6.55 10.81 -13.54
C PRO A 65 5.44 9.97 -12.92
N VAL A 66 5.82 9.04 -12.04
CA VAL A 66 4.95 7.98 -11.54
C VAL A 66 4.70 8.14 -10.05
N ILE A 67 3.46 7.92 -9.63
CA ILE A 67 3.10 7.77 -8.22
C ILE A 67 2.44 6.41 -8.01
N VAL A 68 2.96 5.64 -7.06
CA VAL A 68 2.31 4.42 -6.55
C VAL A 68 1.53 4.80 -5.29
N ASN A 69 0.21 4.64 -5.33
CA ASN A 69 -0.66 4.91 -4.19
C ASN A 69 -1.03 3.61 -3.47
N VAL A 70 -0.92 3.64 -2.14
CA VAL A 70 -1.28 2.53 -1.25
C VAL A 70 -2.34 3.02 -0.26
N HIS A 71 -3.54 2.44 -0.33
CA HIS A 71 -4.68 2.89 0.46
C HIS A 71 -4.53 2.60 1.96
N GLY A 72 -5.18 3.43 2.77
CA GLY A 72 -5.30 3.25 4.21
C GLY A 72 -6.36 2.23 4.62
N GLY A 73 -6.83 2.37 5.86
CA GLY A 73 -7.84 1.47 6.43
C GLY A 73 -7.28 0.52 7.50
N GLY A 74 -6.18 0.93 8.16
CA GLY A 74 -5.61 0.20 9.30
C GLY A 74 -5.10 -1.20 8.97
N LEU A 75 -4.83 -1.50 7.69
CA LEU A 75 -4.43 -2.83 7.19
C LEU A 75 -5.54 -3.90 7.29
N LEU A 76 -6.74 -3.51 7.71
CA LEU A 76 -7.90 -4.37 8.01
C LEU A 76 -9.04 -4.16 7.03
N MET A 77 -9.12 -2.99 6.41
CA MET A 77 -10.20 -2.55 5.54
C MET A 77 -9.66 -1.61 4.47
N GLY A 78 -10.51 -1.18 3.56
CA GLY A 78 -10.14 -0.33 2.43
C GLY A 78 -9.99 -1.13 1.15
N ASN A 79 -9.86 -0.41 0.07
CA ASN A 79 -9.63 -0.89 -1.29
C ASN A 79 -9.02 0.25 -2.13
N LYS A 80 -8.56 -0.07 -3.34
CA LYS A 80 -7.96 0.90 -4.26
C LYS A 80 -8.90 2.05 -4.65
N GLU A 81 -10.23 1.82 -4.62
CA GLU A 81 -11.25 2.82 -4.92
C GLU A 81 -11.37 3.88 -3.84
N PHE A 82 -10.93 3.59 -2.61
CA PHE A 82 -11.00 4.54 -1.50
C PHE A 82 -10.28 5.84 -1.79
N ASN A 83 -9.11 5.76 -2.43
CA ASN A 83 -8.27 6.90 -2.78
C ASN A 83 -8.51 7.40 -4.23
N ARG A 84 -9.57 6.94 -4.92
CA ARG A 84 -9.84 7.31 -6.33
C ARG A 84 -9.86 8.82 -6.57
N PRO A 85 -10.54 9.66 -5.77
CA PRO A 85 -10.50 11.12 -5.98
C PRO A 85 -9.11 11.70 -5.84
N PHE A 86 -8.34 11.22 -4.86
CA PHE A 86 -6.96 11.65 -4.65
C PHE A 86 -6.05 11.21 -5.80
N CYS A 87 -6.16 9.97 -6.27
CA CYS A 87 -5.41 9.48 -7.43
C CYS A 87 -5.76 10.26 -8.70
N ALA A 88 -7.03 10.62 -8.89
CA ALA A 88 -7.45 11.46 -10.00
C ALA A 88 -6.80 12.84 -9.93
N SER A 89 -6.78 13.49 -8.77
CA SER A 89 -6.12 14.80 -8.60
C SER A 89 -4.61 14.75 -8.85
N LEU A 90 -3.94 13.67 -8.46
CA LEU A 90 -2.53 13.46 -8.82
C LEU A 90 -2.34 13.28 -10.32
N CYS A 91 -3.27 12.58 -10.98
CA CYS A 91 -3.27 12.41 -12.42
C CYS A 91 -3.47 13.76 -13.14
N GLU A 92 -4.43 14.59 -12.70
CA GLU A 92 -4.63 15.97 -13.20
C GLU A 92 -3.37 16.83 -13.03
N ALA A 93 -2.59 16.59 -11.96
CA ALA A 93 -1.29 17.25 -11.75
C ALA A 93 -0.18 16.75 -12.70
N GLY A 94 -0.47 15.78 -13.56
CA GLY A 94 0.44 15.32 -14.61
C GLY A 94 1.20 14.03 -14.29
N TYR A 95 0.81 13.29 -13.27
CA TYR A 95 1.42 12.01 -12.92
C TYR A 95 0.69 10.84 -13.56
N LEU A 96 1.44 9.79 -13.89
CA LEU A 96 0.90 8.44 -14.07
C LEU A 96 0.73 7.82 -12.69
N VAL A 97 -0.49 7.40 -12.32
CA VAL A 97 -0.75 6.90 -10.97
C VAL A 97 -1.17 5.45 -11.00
N PHE A 98 -0.50 4.62 -10.20
CA PHE A 98 -0.87 3.24 -9.92
C PHE A 98 -1.46 3.17 -8.52
N SER A 99 -2.71 2.77 -8.38
CA SER A 99 -3.38 2.58 -7.08
C SER A 99 -3.59 1.10 -6.84
N MET A 100 -2.85 0.52 -5.91
CA MET A 100 -2.87 -0.91 -5.66
C MET A 100 -3.82 -1.31 -4.54
N GLU A 101 -4.34 -2.52 -4.64
CA GLU A 101 -5.03 -3.26 -3.59
C GLU A 101 -4.08 -4.31 -3.00
N TYR A 102 -4.32 -4.76 -1.79
CA TYR A 102 -3.53 -5.78 -1.10
C TYR A 102 -4.43 -6.58 -0.16
N ARG A 103 -4.01 -7.80 0.20
CA ARG A 103 -4.74 -8.66 1.15
C ARG A 103 -4.88 -7.98 2.51
N LEU A 104 -6.01 -8.20 3.16
CA LEU A 104 -6.35 -7.53 4.41
C LEU A 104 -6.37 -8.51 5.59
N ILE A 105 -5.91 -8.04 6.74
CA ILE A 105 -6.03 -8.76 8.01
C ILE A 105 -7.53 -8.89 8.39
N PRO A 106 -8.01 -10.00 8.90
CA PRO A 106 -7.27 -11.12 9.46
C PRO A 106 -7.09 -12.32 8.50
N ASP A 107 -7.27 -12.14 7.20
CA ASP A 107 -7.14 -13.21 6.20
C ASP A 107 -5.68 -13.51 5.84
N CYS A 108 -4.77 -12.61 6.20
CA CYS A 108 -3.33 -12.69 6.01
C CYS A 108 -2.60 -12.10 7.24
N LEU A 109 -1.27 -12.05 7.19
CA LEU A 109 -0.41 -11.32 8.13
C LEU A 109 0.20 -10.10 7.44
N PHE A 110 0.82 -9.21 8.21
CA PHE A 110 1.52 -8.03 7.71
C PHE A 110 2.64 -8.39 6.73
N TYR A 111 3.31 -9.51 6.94
CA TYR A 111 4.33 -10.03 6.02
C TYR A 111 3.77 -10.36 4.63
N ASP A 112 2.55 -10.88 4.59
CA ASP A 112 1.85 -11.15 3.33
C ASP A 112 1.50 -9.85 2.59
N GLN A 113 1.09 -8.80 3.33
CA GLN A 113 0.81 -7.48 2.77
C GLN A 113 2.07 -6.82 2.22
N LEU A 114 3.21 -6.99 2.91
CA LEU A 114 4.52 -6.55 2.41
C LEU A 114 4.91 -7.29 1.12
N ALA A 115 4.66 -8.59 1.06
CA ALA A 115 4.91 -9.37 -0.15
C ALA A 115 4.00 -8.92 -1.31
N ASP A 116 2.72 -8.61 -1.04
CA ASP A 116 1.78 -8.07 -2.02
C ASP A 116 2.25 -6.72 -2.57
N LEU A 117 2.76 -5.83 -1.69
CA LEU A 117 3.34 -4.55 -2.11
C LEU A 117 4.50 -4.76 -3.09
N HIS A 118 5.45 -5.64 -2.74
CA HIS A 118 6.61 -5.88 -3.61
C HIS A 118 6.22 -6.54 -4.92
N LEU A 119 5.24 -7.43 -4.91
CA LEU A 119 4.70 -8.04 -6.13
C LEU A 119 4.06 -6.99 -7.05
N ALA A 120 3.32 -6.03 -6.49
CA ALA A 120 2.77 -4.92 -7.26
C ALA A 120 3.86 -3.98 -7.80
N LEU A 121 4.91 -3.71 -7.00
CA LEU A 121 6.05 -2.91 -7.44
C LEU A 121 6.82 -3.60 -8.57
N ASP A 122 6.99 -4.92 -8.54
CA ASP A 122 7.61 -5.70 -9.62
C ASP A 122 6.77 -5.63 -10.90
N PHE A 123 5.45 -5.81 -10.80
CA PHE A 123 4.55 -5.64 -11.93
C PHE A 123 4.67 -4.23 -12.54
N ILE A 124 4.67 -3.19 -11.71
CA ILE A 124 4.83 -1.81 -12.19
C ILE A 124 6.16 -1.63 -12.90
N ARG A 125 7.28 -2.13 -12.35
CA ARG A 125 8.59 -2.09 -12.99
C ARG A 125 8.57 -2.73 -14.38
N ASP A 126 8.02 -3.92 -14.48
CA ASP A 126 8.07 -4.76 -15.68
C ASP A 126 7.16 -4.21 -16.79
N HIS A 127 6.06 -3.53 -16.44
CA HIS A 127 5.10 -2.96 -17.38
C HIS A 127 5.16 -1.43 -17.51
N LEU A 128 6.08 -0.76 -16.80
CA LEU A 128 6.15 0.70 -16.71
C LEU A 128 6.16 1.40 -18.07
N THR A 129 6.93 0.87 -19.00
CA THR A 129 7.10 1.42 -20.37
C THR A 129 5.81 1.35 -21.16
N GLU A 130 5.01 0.30 -20.99
CA GLU A 130 3.72 0.12 -21.66
C GLU A 130 2.72 1.21 -21.25
N TYR A 131 2.80 1.65 -20.00
CA TYR A 131 1.97 2.73 -19.47
C TYR A 131 2.58 4.13 -19.68
N GLY A 132 3.80 4.21 -20.23
CA GLY A 132 4.51 5.48 -20.44
C GLY A 132 4.99 6.14 -19.14
N GLY A 133 5.47 5.35 -18.20
CA GLY A 133 6.05 5.83 -16.94
C GLY A 133 7.56 6.05 -17.04
N ASP A 134 8.04 7.04 -16.29
CA ASP A 134 9.48 7.36 -16.17
C ASP A 134 10.09 6.62 -14.97
N ILE A 135 10.93 5.63 -15.24
CA ILE A 135 11.64 4.87 -14.21
C ILE A 135 12.56 5.73 -13.32
N SER A 136 12.98 6.90 -13.83
CA SER A 136 13.84 7.82 -13.08
C SER A 136 13.07 8.67 -12.06
N HIS A 137 11.74 8.74 -12.19
CA HIS A 137 10.86 9.57 -11.38
C HIS A 137 9.70 8.78 -10.79
N ILE A 138 10.02 7.79 -9.96
CA ILE A 138 9.06 6.95 -9.23
C ILE A 138 8.91 7.48 -7.80
N TYR A 139 7.70 7.75 -7.40
CA TYR A 139 7.32 8.16 -6.05
C TYR A 139 6.25 7.23 -5.50
N ALA A 140 6.09 7.16 -4.18
CA ALA A 140 4.99 6.42 -3.57
C ALA A 140 4.30 7.27 -2.50
N CYS A 141 3.01 7.12 -2.37
CA CYS A 141 2.23 7.78 -1.32
C CYS A 141 1.20 6.82 -0.73
N GLY A 142 0.86 7.08 0.52
CA GLY A 142 -0.17 6.30 1.21
C GLY A 142 -0.64 7.01 2.47
N ASP A 143 -1.83 6.66 2.89
CA ASP A 143 -2.44 7.18 4.12
C ASP A 143 -2.55 6.08 5.19
N SER A 144 -2.46 6.45 6.46
CA SER A 144 -2.72 5.59 7.62
C SER A 144 -2.00 4.22 7.52
N GLY A 145 -2.73 3.11 7.34
CA GLY A 145 -2.19 1.76 7.16
C GLY A 145 -1.34 1.63 5.90
N GLY A 146 -1.70 2.30 4.80
CA GLY A 146 -0.92 2.33 3.56
C GLY A 146 0.43 3.03 3.74
N ALA A 147 0.46 4.13 4.51
CA ALA A 147 1.72 4.79 4.88
C ALA A 147 2.63 3.87 5.72
N CYS A 148 2.03 3.11 6.65
CA CYS A 148 2.75 2.10 7.43
C CYS A 148 3.34 1.02 6.50
N LEU A 149 2.54 0.47 5.60
CA LEU A 149 2.97 -0.57 4.66
C LEU A 149 4.12 -0.09 3.77
N LEU A 150 4.02 1.13 3.22
CA LEU A 150 5.09 1.76 2.43
C LEU A 150 6.37 1.97 3.24
N THR A 151 6.27 2.41 4.49
CA THR A 151 7.44 2.64 5.33
C THR A 151 8.28 1.37 5.48
N TYR A 152 7.65 0.26 5.83
CA TYR A 152 8.36 -1.02 5.96
C TYR A 152 8.80 -1.58 4.60
N GLY A 153 7.92 -1.59 3.61
CA GLY A 153 8.23 -2.15 2.30
C GLY A 153 9.37 -1.42 1.60
N ILE A 154 9.35 -0.09 1.58
CA ILE A 154 10.42 0.67 0.90
C ILE A 154 11.74 0.63 1.70
N ALA A 155 11.69 0.58 3.04
CA ALA A 155 12.89 0.38 3.83
C ALA A 155 13.57 -0.97 3.54
N MET A 156 12.81 -2.03 3.23
CA MET A 156 13.33 -3.35 2.86
C MET A 156 14.18 -3.35 1.60
N GLN A 157 13.97 -2.41 0.67
CA GLN A 157 14.81 -2.27 -0.52
C GLN A 157 16.27 -1.98 -0.20
N ARG A 158 16.54 -1.41 0.98
CA ARG A 158 17.91 -1.05 1.43
C ARG A 158 18.35 -1.78 2.70
N SER A 159 17.45 -2.39 3.43
CA SER A 159 17.73 -3.17 4.64
C SER A 159 17.49 -4.66 4.41
N THR A 160 18.56 -5.38 4.06
CA THR A 160 18.50 -6.86 3.91
C THR A 160 18.10 -7.54 5.22
N ALA A 161 18.52 -7.01 6.38
CA ALA A 161 18.16 -7.55 7.69
C ALA A 161 16.65 -7.47 7.95
N LEU A 162 16.02 -6.33 7.62
CA LEU A 162 14.57 -6.16 7.74
C LEU A 162 13.82 -7.09 6.78
N ALA A 163 14.25 -7.19 5.53
CA ALA A 163 13.65 -8.06 4.52
C ALA A 163 13.71 -9.55 4.94
N GLN A 164 14.88 -10.01 5.41
CA GLN A 164 15.07 -11.37 5.93
C GLN A 164 14.21 -11.63 7.17
N ALA A 165 14.13 -10.68 8.09
CA ALA A 165 13.31 -10.82 9.29
C ALA A 165 11.80 -10.95 8.98
N ALA A 166 11.35 -10.30 7.91
CA ALA A 166 9.97 -10.41 7.41
C ALA A 166 9.75 -11.63 6.50
N GLY A 167 10.81 -12.24 5.97
CA GLY A 167 10.73 -13.31 4.98
C GLY A 167 10.20 -12.83 3.62
N VAL A 168 10.48 -11.58 3.25
CA VAL A 168 9.99 -10.93 2.03
C VAL A 168 11.17 -10.64 1.10
N THR A 169 10.99 -10.88 -0.19
CA THR A 169 11.93 -10.47 -1.24
C THR A 169 11.53 -9.09 -1.74
N PRO A 170 12.37 -8.06 -1.55
CA PRO A 170 12.04 -6.71 -1.99
C PRO A 170 12.13 -6.56 -3.51
N SER A 171 11.23 -5.78 -4.08
CA SER A 171 11.34 -5.27 -5.45
C SER A 171 12.48 -4.26 -5.56
N ASP A 172 13.08 -4.17 -6.72
CA ASP A 172 14.14 -3.21 -7.05
C ASP A 172 13.62 -1.95 -7.78
N LEU A 173 12.30 -1.76 -7.89
CA LEU A 173 11.71 -0.53 -8.43
C LEU A 173 12.21 0.69 -7.63
N PRO A 174 12.92 1.67 -8.25
CA PRO A 174 13.64 2.70 -7.51
C PRO A 174 12.72 3.83 -7.01
N VAL A 175 12.06 3.64 -5.88
CA VAL A 175 11.24 4.69 -5.26
C VAL A 175 12.13 5.82 -4.72
N ARG A 176 11.92 7.05 -5.23
CA ARG A 176 12.77 8.23 -4.95
C ARG A 176 12.34 9.04 -3.76
N ALA A 177 11.04 9.09 -3.46
CA ALA A 177 10.50 9.78 -2.29
C ALA A 177 9.15 9.19 -1.87
N LEU A 178 8.77 9.42 -0.62
CA LEU A 178 7.52 8.98 -0.02
C LEU A 178 6.67 10.17 0.45
N GLY A 179 5.35 10.07 0.23
CA GLY A 179 4.33 10.89 0.88
C GLY A 179 3.54 10.03 1.87
N LEU A 180 3.72 10.24 3.16
CA LEU A 180 3.16 9.41 4.22
C LEU A 180 2.13 10.21 5.03
N VAL A 181 0.86 10.07 4.68
CA VAL A 181 -0.22 10.89 5.27
C VAL A 181 -0.79 10.20 6.51
N SER A 182 -0.66 10.83 7.67
CA SER A 182 -1.25 10.38 8.95
C SER A 182 -0.98 8.89 9.24
N GLY A 183 0.26 8.44 9.07
CA GLY A 183 0.63 7.03 9.10
C GLY A 183 0.33 6.33 10.44
N MET A 184 -0.21 5.13 10.35
CA MET A 184 -0.41 4.22 11.50
C MET A 184 0.91 3.51 11.83
N PHE A 185 1.90 4.25 12.33
CA PHE A 185 3.24 3.69 12.56
C PHE A 185 3.34 2.86 13.83
N TYR A 186 2.70 3.27 14.90
CA TYR A 186 2.82 2.62 16.22
C TYR A 186 1.68 1.62 16.44
N THR A 187 1.98 0.35 16.24
CA THR A 187 1.02 -0.75 16.43
C THR A 187 1.15 -1.45 17.79
N ASN A 188 2.14 -1.05 18.61
CA ASN A 188 2.52 -1.70 19.87
C ASN A 188 2.35 -0.81 21.11
N ARG A 189 1.76 0.38 20.97
CA ARG A 189 1.47 1.26 22.12
C ARG A 189 0.36 0.67 22.99
N LEU A 190 0.33 1.05 24.28
CA LEU A 190 -0.71 0.64 25.22
C LEU A 190 -2.01 1.44 25.01
N ASP A 191 -2.59 1.29 23.81
CA ASP A 191 -3.87 1.84 23.42
C ASP A 191 -4.78 0.73 22.83
N GLN A 192 -5.95 1.08 22.34
CA GLN A 192 -6.87 0.10 21.77
C GLN A 192 -6.28 -0.64 20.56
N ILE A 193 -5.41 0.01 19.78
CA ILE A 193 -4.73 -0.60 18.63
C ILE A 193 -3.67 -1.59 19.13
N GLY A 194 -2.74 -1.14 19.97
CA GLY A 194 -1.59 -1.91 20.38
C GLY A 194 -1.89 -3.08 21.33
N LEU A 195 -3.04 -3.08 22.01
CA LEU A 195 -3.47 -4.20 22.85
C LEU A 195 -3.93 -5.42 22.04
N PHE A 196 -4.55 -5.22 20.89
CA PHE A 196 -5.21 -6.30 20.15
C PHE A 196 -4.59 -6.55 18.77
N LEU A 197 -4.19 -5.50 18.06
CA LEU A 197 -3.79 -5.57 16.66
C LEU A 197 -2.48 -6.35 16.42
N PRO A 198 -1.39 -6.22 17.22
CA PRO A 198 -0.11 -6.82 16.89
C PRO A 198 -0.14 -8.34 16.68
N ARG A 199 -0.96 -9.06 17.45
CA ARG A 199 -1.11 -10.52 17.29
C ARG A 199 -1.78 -10.92 15.96
N TYR A 200 -2.58 -10.04 15.38
CA TYR A 200 -3.24 -10.25 14.09
C TYR A 200 -2.35 -9.78 12.93
N LEU A 201 -1.55 -8.73 13.16
CA LEU A 201 -0.56 -8.24 12.19
C LEU A 201 0.60 -9.23 12.04
N TYR A 202 1.23 -9.58 13.16
CA TYR A 202 2.52 -10.26 13.18
C TYR A 202 2.45 -11.73 13.62
N GLY A 203 1.25 -12.22 13.97
CA GLY A 203 1.05 -13.58 14.48
C GLY A 203 1.22 -13.72 16.00
N ARG A 204 0.75 -14.85 16.55
CA ARG A 204 0.67 -15.08 18.01
C ARG A 204 2.01 -15.03 18.73
N HIS A 205 3.08 -15.45 18.07
CA HIS A 205 4.41 -15.59 18.66
C HIS A 205 5.40 -14.52 18.17
N TYR A 206 4.90 -13.42 17.60
CA TYR A 206 5.73 -12.38 16.98
C TYR A 206 6.85 -11.85 17.87
N LYS A 207 6.63 -11.78 19.21
CA LYS A 207 7.64 -11.33 20.17
C LYS A 207 8.90 -12.21 20.24
N LYS A 208 8.82 -13.43 19.67
CA LYS A 208 9.95 -14.38 19.59
C LYS A 208 10.46 -14.54 18.14
N SER A 209 9.88 -13.83 17.19
CA SER A 209 10.30 -13.87 15.79
C SER A 209 11.51 -12.96 15.54
N ALA A 210 12.18 -13.16 14.42
CA ALA A 210 13.25 -12.27 13.95
C ALA A 210 12.73 -10.83 13.70
N PHE A 211 11.43 -10.68 13.43
CA PHE A 211 10.80 -9.38 13.20
C PHE A 211 10.47 -8.61 14.48
N ALA A 212 10.58 -9.22 15.67
CA ALA A 212 10.22 -8.57 16.93
C ALA A 212 10.86 -7.19 17.16
N PRO A 213 12.15 -6.95 16.86
CA PRO A 213 12.78 -5.63 16.97
C PRO A 213 12.14 -4.58 16.05
N TYR A 214 11.67 -5.01 14.89
CA TYR A 214 11.11 -4.14 13.85
C TYR A 214 9.63 -3.77 14.05
N VAL A 215 8.98 -4.27 15.09
CA VAL A 215 7.62 -3.83 15.46
C VAL A 215 7.61 -2.35 15.86
N SER A 216 8.75 -1.81 16.32
CA SER A 216 8.96 -0.38 16.48
C SER A 216 9.39 0.24 15.14
N PRO A 217 8.64 1.22 14.61
CA PRO A 217 8.98 1.91 13.36
C PRO A 217 10.24 2.79 13.50
N GLU A 218 10.68 3.07 14.72
CA GLU A 218 11.88 3.86 15.03
C GLU A 218 13.18 3.04 14.94
N HIS A 219 13.08 1.74 14.57
CA HIS A 219 14.27 0.90 14.41
C HIS A 219 15.23 1.52 13.37
N PRO A 220 16.54 1.65 13.68
CA PRO A 220 17.50 2.30 12.79
C PRO A 220 17.47 1.76 11.35
N ASP A 221 17.39 0.44 11.16
CA ASP A 221 17.32 -0.18 9.83
C ASP A 221 16.09 0.27 9.03
N ILE A 222 15.02 0.70 9.66
CA ILE A 222 13.86 1.26 8.97
C ILE A 222 14.16 2.71 8.63
N VAL A 223 14.43 3.53 9.64
CA VAL A 223 14.53 4.99 9.48
C VAL A 223 15.65 5.39 8.53
N THR A 224 16.84 4.76 8.64
CA THR A 224 17.99 5.10 7.79
C THR A 224 17.90 4.54 6.37
N SER A 225 16.96 3.62 6.11
CA SER A 225 16.75 3.01 4.80
C SER A 225 15.68 3.73 3.96
N LEU A 226 14.94 4.67 4.54
CA LEU A 226 13.93 5.43 3.80
C LEU A 226 14.56 6.44 2.83
N PRO A 227 13.97 6.63 1.64
CA PRO A 227 14.27 7.79 0.82
C PRO A 227 13.72 9.08 1.47
N PRO A 228 13.97 10.27 0.91
CA PRO A 228 13.31 11.51 1.34
C PRO A 228 11.81 11.29 1.52
N SER A 229 11.29 11.68 2.68
CA SER A 229 9.90 11.39 3.06
C SER A 229 9.21 12.65 3.61
N LEU A 230 8.00 12.91 3.11
CA LEU A 230 7.08 13.91 3.65
C LEU A 230 6.10 13.19 4.58
N LEU A 231 5.98 13.69 5.83
CA LEU A 231 5.08 13.15 6.85
C LEU A 231 3.88 14.06 7.08
#